data_27ecb389632619009ed8d30752362c70
#
_entry.id   27ecb389632619009ed8d30752362c70
#
_cell.length_a   1.000
_cell.length_b   1.000
_cell.length_c   1.000
_cell.angle_alpha   90.00
_cell.angle_beta   90.00
_cell.angle_gamma   90.00
#
_symmetry.space_group_name_H-M   'P 1'
#
loop_
_entity.id
_entity.type
_entity.pdbx_description
1 polymer ?
#
loop_
_entity_poly.entity_id
_entity_poly.type
_entity_poly.pdbx_seq_one_letter_code
_entity_poly.pdbx_strand_id
1 'polypeptide(L)'
;MLRAAAFLCLTALPASAQDCVVMLHGLARSDTSLLVLEETLELEGFQVVNSDYDSVAETVQVLAERALPPALAACEGTDRTHFVTHSMGAILLRHWMSENQVPRLGRTVMLAPPNRGSELVDELGALAPFEWVNGPAGAQLATDGLPRQLGPVWPGVGVVAGSRSLNPVYSTILPGPDDGKVSVAATRIEGMDAHLVLPVTHTFMMNSPVVVGQVLLFLRTGAFDPELDYVDLYETLTD
;
A
#
# COMPACT_ATOMS: atom_id res chain seq x y z
N MET A 1 -24.14 -0.98 64.99
CA MET A 1 -22.91 -1.16 64.20
C MET A 1 -23.29 -1.12 62.74
N LEU A 2 -23.16 0.05 62.07
CA LEU A 2 -23.39 0.20 60.62
C LEU A 2 -22.08 -0.11 59.91
N ARG A 3 -22.11 -1.12 58.99
CA ARG A 3 -20.99 -1.39 58.09
C ARG A 3 -21.20 -0.54 56.82
N ALA A 4 -20.34 0.44 56.60
CA ALA A 4 -20.27 1.20 55.37
C ALA A 4 -19.62 0.32 54.31
N ALA A 5 -20.36 -0.01 53.25
CA ALA A 5 -19.83 -0.66 52.03
C ALA A 5 -19.24 0.45 51.15
N ALA A 6 -17.93 0.47 50.97
CA ALA A 6 -17.28 1.33 50.00
C ALA A 6 -17.45 0.74 48.59
N PHE A 7 -18.20 1.42 47.76
CA PHE A 7 -18.33 1.12 46.31
C PHE A 7 -17.05 1.63 45.61
N LEU A 8 -16.18 0.73 45.20
CA LEU A 8 -15.03 1.05 44.34
C LEU A 8 -15.56 1.29 42.91
N CYS A 9 -15.67 2.55 42.54
CA CYS A 9 -15.99 2.92 41.17
C CYS A 9 -14.72 2.72 40.31
N LEU A 10 -14.61 1.60 39.61
CA LEU A 10 -13.60 1.42 38.59
C LEU A 10 -13.95 2.36 37.41
N THR A 11 -13.25 3.48 37.32
CA THR A 11 -13.27 4.30 36.11
C THR A 11 -12.52 3.53 35.03
N ALA A 12 -13.25 2.98 34.04
CA ALA A 12 -12.65 2.49 32.80
C ALA A 12 -11.97 3.68 32.12
N LEU A 13 -10.64 3.63 32.00
CA LEU A 13 -9.91 4.56 31.15
C LEU A 13 -10.46 4.38 29.74
N PRO A 14 -10.74 5.45 28.99
CA PRO A 14 -11.12 5.31 27.59
C PRO A 14 -9.97 4.56 26.90
N ALA A 15 -10.28 3.44 26.24
CA ALA A 15 -9.36 2.82 25.35
C ALA A 15 -8.97 3.89 24.33
N SER A 16 -7.66 4.20 24.20
CA SER A 16 -7.19 5.06 23.14
C SER A 16 -7.64 4.41 21.85
N ALA A 17 -8.52 5.09 21.11
CA ALA A 17 -8.93 4.57 19.84
C ALA A 17 -7.68 4.51 18.95
N GLN A 18 -7.51 3.39 18.28
CA GLN A 18 -6.31 3.02 17.52
C GLN A 18 -6.60 3.24 16.03
N ASP A 19 -5.66 3.79 15.29
CA ASP A 19 -5.77 3.84 13.83
C ASP A 19 -5.58 2.44 13.23
N CYS A 20 -6.34 2.13 12.16
CA CYS A 20 -6.23 0.88 11.41
C CYS A 20 -5.49 1.09 10.10
N VAL A 21 -4.67 0.12 9.69
CA VAL A 21 -3.99 0.09 8.39
C VAL A 21 -4.41 -1.15 7.63
N VAL A 22 -5.08 -0.96 6.49
CA VAL A 22 -5.36 -2.03 5.53
C VAL A 22 -4.20 -2.12 4.55
N MET A 23 -3.64 -3.32 4.37
CA MET A 23 -2.55 -3.57 3.46
C MET A 23 -2.99 -4.45 2.29
N LEU A 24 -2.57 -4.06 1.06
CA LEU A 24 -2.89 -4.77 -0.17
C LEU A 24 -1.59 -5.08 -0.93
N HIS A 25 -1.31 -6.36 -1.11
CA HIS A 25 -0.10 -6.81 -1.82
C HIS A 25 -0.21 -6.68 -3.36
N GLY A 26 0.87 -6.95 -4.06
CA GLY A 26 0.95 -6.87 -5.52
C GLY A 26 0.57 -8.15 -6.25
N LEU A 27 0.64 -8.07 -7.58
CA LEU A 27 0.39 -9.17 -8.51
C LEU A 27 1.38 -10.32 -8.30
N ALA A 28 0.90 -11.56 -8.36
CA ALA A 28 1.67 -12.79 -8.15
C ALA A 28 2.43 -12.78 -6.81
N ARG A 29 1.78 -12.27 -5.75
CA ARG A 29 2.27 -12.16 -4.38
C ARG A 29 1.21 -12.67 -3.40
N SER A 30 1.57 -12.72 -2.12
CA SER A 30 0.68 -12.96 -0.99
C SER A 30 0.90 -11.91 0.09
N ASP A 31 0.09 -11.94 1.13
CA ASP A 31 0.21 -11.16 2.36
C ASP A 31 1.63 -11.22 2.96
N THR A 32 2.29 -12.40 2.92
CA THR A 32 3.65 -12.57 3.45
C THR A 32 4.69 -11.64 2.84
N SER A 33 4.41 -11.08 1.65
CA SER A 33 5.28 -10.08 1.03
C SER A 33 5.32 -8.75 1.78
N LEU A 34 4.34 -8.48 2.64
CA LEU A 34 4.20 -7.26 3.45
C LEU A 34 4.47 -7.49 4.94
N LEU A 35 4.92 -8.68 5.34
CA LEU A 35 5.09 -9.08 6.74
C LEU A 35 5.98 -8.12 7.55
N VAL A 36 7.08 -7.62 6.98
CA VAL A 36 7.97 -6.66 7.67
C VAL A 36 7.25 -5.34 7.95
N LEU A 37 6.44 -4.86 7.00
CA LEU A 37 5.60 -3.68 7.20
C LEU A 37 4.52 -3.93 8.24
N GLU A 38 3.85 -5.09 8.19
CA GLU A 38 2.81 -5.51 9.13
C GLU A 38 3.34 -5.49 10.56
N GLU A 39 4.40 -6.27 10.84
CA GLU A 39 5.01 -6.35 12.17
C GLU A 39 5.48 -4.97 12.68
N THR A 40 6.09 -4.15 11.81
CA THR A 40 6.54 -2.82 12.21
C THR A 40 5.35 -1.92 12.57
N LEU A 41 4.30 -1.89 11.76
CA LEU A 41 3.13 -1.05 12.02
C LEU A 41 2.37 -1.49 13.27
N GLU A 42 2.30 -2.80 13.56
CA GLU A 42 1.73 -3.34 14.80
C GLU A 42 2.53 -2.91 16.03
N LEU A 43 3.87 -3.02 15.97
CA LEU A 43 4.77 -2.53 17.04
C LEU A 43 4.61 -1.03 17.30
N GLU A 44 4.32 -0.27 16.25
CA GLU A 44 4.10 1.19 16.29
C GLU A 44 2.68 1.58 16.71
N GLY A 45 1.86 0.60 17.09
CA GLY A 45 0.55 0.80 17.70
C GLY A 45 -0.62 0.90 16.74
N PHE A 46 -0.46 0.55 15.47
CA PHE A 46 -1.59 0.43 14.54
C PHE A 46 -2.27 -0.94 14.68
N GLN A 47 -3.58 -0.97 14.45
CA GLN A 47 -4.25 -2.21 14.11
C GLN A 47 -3.98 -2.50 12.62
N VAL A 48 -3.41 -3.66 12.29
CA VAL A 48 -3.09 -3.98 10.89
C VAL A 48 -4.01 -5.07 10.36
N VAL A 49 -4.48 -4.88 9.13
CA VAL A 49 -5.25 -5.86 8.36
C VAL A 49 -4.51 -6.11 7.06
N ASN A 50 -3.68 -7.15 7.05
CA ASN A 50 -2.94 -7.58 5.86
C ASN A 50 -3.83 -8.53 5.05
N SER A 51 -4.42 -8.02 3.97
CA SER A 51 -5.40 -8.76 3.17
C SER A 51 -4.70 -9.80 2.29
N ASP A 52 -5.06 -11.06 2.50
CA ASP A 52 -4.67 -12.16 1.62
C ASP A 52 -5.73 -12.37 0.52
N TYR A 53 -5.30 -12.41 -0.74
CA TYR A 53 -6.11 -12.70 -1.91
C TYR A 53 -5.29 -13.29 -3.03
N ASP A 54 -5.89 -14.21 -3.80
CA ASP A 54 -5.22 -14.79 -4.98
C ASP A 54 -5.19 -13.76 -6.11
N SER A 55 -4.11 -12.99 -6.17
CA SER A 55 -3.94 -11.83 -7.05
C SER A 55 -3.91 -12.15 -8.54
N VAL A 56 -3.85 -13.43 -8.92
CA VAL A 56 -3.84 -13.88 -10.32
C VAL A 56 -5.12 -14.62 -10.75
N ALA A 57 -6.03 -14.91 -9.80
CA ALA A 57 -7.21 -15.72 -10.07
C ALA A 57 -8.32 -14.99 -10.82
N GLU A 58 -8.44 -13.68 -10.63
CA GLU A 58 -9.60 -12.91 -11.08
C GLU A 58 -9.20 -11.52 -11.61
N THR A 59 -10.18 -10.74 -12.07
CA THR A 59 -9.99 -9.33 -12.46
C THR A 59 -9.79 -8.43 -11.24
N VAL A 60 -9.23 -7.23 -11.44
CA VAL A 60 -9.06 -6.21 -10.39
C VAL A 60 -10.37 -5.93 -9.67
N GLN A 61 -11.49 -5.84 -10.39
CA GLN A 61 -12.81 -5.57 -9.84
C GLN A 61 -13.24 -6.65 -8.84
N VAL A 62 -13.16 -7.91 -9.25
CA VAL A 62 -13.52 -9.04 -8.39
C VAL A 62 -12.60 -9.16 -7.18
N LEU A 63 -11.31 -8.93 -7.37
CA LEU A 63 -10.33 -8.95 -6.27
C LEU A 63 -10.61 -7.83 -5.26
N ALA A 64 -10.92 -6.61 -5.74
CA ALA A 64 -11.25 -5.48 -4.87
C ALA A 64 -12.50 -5.76 -4.03
N GLU A 65 -13.58 -6.30 -4.65
CA GLU A 65 -14.81 -6.68 -3.98
C GLU A 65 -14.63 -7.80 -2.94
N ARG A 66 -13.67 -8.69 -3.14
CA ARG A 66 -13.38 -9.76 -2.18
C ARG A 66 -12.47 -9.32 -1.04
N ALA A 67 -11.48 -8.46 -1.32
CA ALA A 67 -10.45 -8.08 -0.35
C ALA A 67 -10.87 -6.92 0.56
N LEU A 68 -11.50 -5.87 0.01
CA LEU A 68 -11.72 -4.63 0.75
C LEU A 68 -12.87 -4.67 1.76
N PRO A 69 -14.07 -5.22 1.48
CA PRO A 69 -15.16 -5.25 2.46
C PRO A 69 -14.79 -5.95 3.77
N PRO A 70 -14.19 -7.16 3.78
CA PRO A 70 -13.81 -7.80 5.04
C PRO A 70 -12.67 -7.06 5.75
N ALA A 71 -11.72 -6.47 5.02
CA ALA A 71 -10.65 -5.69 5.61
C ALA A 71 -11.16 -4.41 6.28
N LEU A 72 -12.10 -3.72 5.63
CA LEU A 72 -12.74 -2.53 6.20
C LEU A 72 -13.63 -2.88 7.41
N ALA A 73 -14.34 -4.00 7.38
CA ALA A 73 -15.11 -4.49 8.51
C ALA A 73 -14.22 -4.80 9.73
N ALA A 74 -13.02 -5.34 9.49
CA ALA A 74 -12.04 -5.57 10.57
C ALA A 74 -11.52 -4.27 11.20
N CYS A 75 -11.56 -3.14 10.46
CA CYS A 75 -11.19 -1.80 10.96
C CYS A 75 -12.37 -1.05 11.64
N GLU A 76 -13.55 -1.66 11.77
CA GLU A 76 -14.67 -1.00 12.43
C GLU A 76 -14.35 -0.67 13.89
N GLY A 77 -14.70 0.55 14.31
CA GLY A 77 -14.46 1.00 15.68
C GLY A 77 -13.13 1.73 15.90
N THR A 78 -12.21 1.72 14.92
CA THR A 78 -10.95 2.47 14.97
C THR A 78 -11.15 3.96 14.64
N ASP A 79 -10.14 4.81 14.94
CA ASP A 79 -10.24 6.26 14.72
C ASP A 79 -10.19 6.59 13.23
N ARG A 80 -9.22 6.03 12.51
CA ARG A 80 -9.03 6.22 11.06
C ARG A 80 -8.66 4.90 10.40
N THR A 81 -9.03 4.78 9.12
CA THR A 81 -8.58 3.68 8.27
C THR A 81 -7.58 4.21 7.26
N HIS A 82 -6.34 3.81 7.42
CA HIS A 82 -5.22 4.06 6.52
C HIS A 82 -5.05 2.91 5.53
N PHE A 83 -4.28 3.16 4.46
CA PHE A 83 -3.94 2.12 3.50
C PHE A 83 -2.45 2.12 3.20
N VAL A 84 -1.87 0.92 3.07
CA VAL A 84 -0.55 0.70 2.47
C VAL A 84 -0.71 -0.31 1.36
N THR A 85 -0.34 0.06 0.15
CA THR A 85 -0.51 -0.80 -1.02
C THR A 85 0.81 -1.00 -1.74
N HIS A 86 1.01 -2.18 -2.30
CA HIS A 86 2.15 -2.44 -3.18
C HIS A 86 1.67 -2.77 -4.60
N SER A 87 2.26 -2.12 -5.60
CA SER A 87 2.05 -2.44 -7.02
C SER A 87 0.56 -2.44 -7.40
N MET A 88 0.04 -3.56 -7.93
CA MET A 88 -1.36 -3.74 -8.30
C MET A 88 -2.34 -3.50 -7.14
N GLY A 89 -1.94 -3.72 -5.89
CA GLY A 89 -2.78 -3.43 -4.73
C GLY A 89 -3.29 -1.98 -4.69
N ALA A 90 -2.51 -1.04 -5.24
CA ALA A 90 -2.95 0.36 -5.39
C ALA A 90 -4.08 0.50 -6.44
N ILE A 91 -4.07 -0.32 -7.48
CA ILE A 91 -5.10 -0.29 -8.52
C ILE A 91 -6.41 -0.90 -8.00
N LEU A 92 -6.31 -1.96 -7.16
CA LEU A 92 -7.47 -2.50 -6.45
C LEU A 92 -8.13 -1.41 -5.58
N LEU A 93 -7.33 -0.72 -4.76
CA LEU A 93 -7.83 0.34 -3.89
C LEU A 93 -8.43 1.50 -4.70
N ARG A 94 -7.75 1.95 -5.76
CA ARG A 94 -8.27 3.02 -6.63
C ARG A 94 -9.60 2.64 -7.29
N HIS A 95 -9.72 1.40 -7.77
CA HIS A 95 -10.99 0.91 -8.31
C HIS A 95 -12.09 0.93 -7.24
N TRP A 96 -11.82 0.36 -6.06
CA TRP A 96 -12.78 0.39 -4.95
C TRP A 96 -13.23 1.80 -4.60
N MET A 97 -12.29 2.72 -4.44
CA MET A 97 -12.56 4.11 -4.08
C MET A 97 -13.27 4.92 -5.17
N SER A 98 -13.25 4.46 -6.43
CA SER A 98 -14.01 5.09 -7.51
C SER A 98 -15.52 4.85 -7.40
N GLU A 99 -15.93 3.82 -6.68
CA GLU A 99 -17.33 3.38 -6.54
C GLU A 99 -17.84 3.45 -5.09
N ASN A 100 -16.90 3.53 -4.11
CA ASN A 100 -17.22 3.43 -2.70
C ASN A 100 -16.54 4.55 -1.90
N GLN A 101 -17.04 4.77 -0.68
CA GLN A 101 -16.43 5.66 0.30
C GLN A 101 -15.97 4.86 1.51
N VAL A 102 -14.82 5.25 2.06
CA VAL A 102 -14.29 4.68 3.30
C VAL A 102 -14.60 5.65 4.44
N PRO A 103 -15.42 5.25 5.42
CA PRO A 103 -15.66 6.06 6.60
C PRO A 103 -14.35 6.35 7.35
N ARG A 104 -14.17 7.60 7.80
CA ARG A 104 -12.96 7.99 8.55
C ARG A 104 -11.66 7.65 7.81
N LEU A 105 -11.65 7.87 6.49
CA LEU A 105 -10.46 7.68 5.65
C LEU A 105 -9.28 8.45 6.24
N GLY A 106 -8.20 7.72 6.49
CA GLY A 106 -6.91 8.24 6.90
C GLY A 106 -6.01 8.55 5.71
N ARG A 107 -4.74 8.21 5.83
CA ARG A 107 -3.73 8.41 4.78
C ARG A 107 -3.49 7.13 4.00
N THR A 108 -2.97 7.27 2.79
CA THR A 108 -2.64 6.16 1.91
C THR A 108 -1.20 6.27 1.44
N VAL A 109 -0.42 5.19 1.57
CA VAL A 109 0.90 5.08 0.95
C VAL A 109 0.85 4.03 -0.14
N MET A 110 1.20 4.42 -1.35
CA MET A 110 1.28 3.53 -2.51
C MET A 110 2.75 3.25 -2.84
N LEU A 111 3.18 2.00 -2.73
CA LEU A 111 4.52 1.54 -3.06
C LEU A 111 4.57 1.04 -4.49
N ALA A 112 5.33 1.70 -5.35
CA ALA A 112 5.51 1.39 -6.77
C ALA A 112 4.21 1.09 -7.54
N PRO A 113 3.17 1.93 -7.42
CA PRO A 113 1.90 1.69 -8.08
C PRO A 113 2.03 1.90 -9.60
N PRO A 114 1.51 1.01 -10.47
CA PRO A 114 1.41 1.28 -11.90
C PRO A 114 0.22 2.22 -12.20
N ASN A 115 0.25 3.42 -11.64
CA ASN A 115 -0.86 4.39 -11.68
C ASN A 115 -1.22 4.85 -13.09
N ARG A 116 -0.25 4.81 -14.02
CA ARG A 116 -0.45 5.12 -15.44
C ARG A 116 -0.42 3.89 -16.35
N GLY A 117 -0.52 2.70 -15.75
CA GLY A 117 -0.35 1.43 -16.44
C GLY A 117 1.10 0.96 -16.43
N SER A 118 1.36 -0.11 -17.14
CA SER A 118 2.67 -0.79 -17.22
C SER A 118 3.05 -1.03 -18.66
N GLU A 119 4.15 -0.45 -19.08
CA GLU A 119 4.74 -0.64 -20.40
C GLU A 119 5.19 -2.11 -20.60
N LEU A 120 5.49 -2.83 -19.51
CA LEU A 120 5.78 -4.26 -19.58
C LEU A 120 4.54 -5.07 -19.97
N VAL A 121 3.36 -4.65 -19.53
CA VAL A 121 2.10 -5.32 -19.93
C VAL A 121 1.82 -5.04 -21.41
N ASP A 122 2.11 -3.85 -21.90
CA ASP A 122 1.93 -3.51 -23.31
C ASP A 122 2.80 -4.38 -24.21
N GLU A 123 4.07 -4.56 -23.84
CA GLU A 123 5.05 -5.30 -24.64
C GLU A 123 4.97 -6.83 -24.49
N LEU A 124 4.67 -7.30 -23.28
CA LEU A 124 4.74 -8.72 -22.94
C LEU A 124 3.38 -9.37 -22.74
N GLY A 125 2.32 -8.57 -22.59
CA GLY A 125 0.98 -9.06 -22.20
C GLY A 125 0.37 -10.06 -23.17
N ALA A 126 0.69 -9.95 -24.47
CA ALA A 126 0.23 -10.90 -25.50
C ALA A 126 0.99 -12.25 -25.49
N LEU A 127 2.05 -12.37 -24.70
CA LEU A 127 2.83 -13.60 -24.59
C LEU A 127 2.15 -14.56 -23.61
N ALA A 128 1.84 -15.78 -24.06
CA ALA A 128 1.18 -16.80 -23.24
C ALA A 128 1.83 -17.03 -21.84
N PRO A 129 3.17 -17.08 -21.69
CA PRO A 129 3.78 -17.20 -20.36
C PRO A 129 3.49 -16.01 -19.43
N PHE A 130 3.34 -14.81 -19.98
CA PHE A 130 3.01 -13.62 -19.20
C PHE A 130 1.58 -13.68 -18.66
N GLU A 131 0.63 -14.06 -19.51
CA GLU A 131 -0.78 -14.21 -19.12
C GLU A 131 -0.96 -15.30 -18.04
N TRP A 132 -0.28 -16.45 -18.19
CA TRP A 132 -0.36 -17.55 -17.22
C TRP A 132 0.18 -17.16 -15.83
N VAL A 133 1.20 -16.32 -15.78
CA VAL A 133 1.81 -15.88 -14.51
C VAL A 133 1.03 -14.75 -13.87
N ASN A 134 0.44 -13.85 -14.66
CA ASN A 134 -0.14 -12.62 -14.16
C ASN A 134 -1.67 -12.61 -14.11
N GLY A 135 -2.32 -13.58 -14.77
CA GLY A 135 -3.76 -13.74 -14.75
C GLY A 135 -4.58 -12.57 -15.32
N PRO A 136 -5.91 -12.59 -15.11
CA PRO A 136 -6.81 -11.56 -15.64
C PRO A 136 -6.51 -10.15 -15.12
N ALA A 137 -6.15 -10.01 -13.84
CA ALA A 137 -5.82 -8.71 -13.26
C ALA A 137 -4.56 -8.11 -13.89
N GLY A 138 -3.54 -8.93 -14.17
CA GLY A 138 -2.31 -8.48 -14.81
C GLY A 138 -2.56 -7.89 -16.20
N ALA A 139 -3.43 -8.49 -17.00
CA ALA A 139 -3.80 -7.98 -18.31
C ALA A 139 -4.49 -6.61 -18.29
N GLN A 140 -5.16 -6.26 -17.18
CA GLN A 140 -5.82 -4.97 -17.02
C GLN A 140 -4.86 -3.81 -16.72
N LEU A 141 -3.58 -4.10 -16.44
CA LEU A 141 -2.59 -3.09 -16.05
C LEU A 141 -1.87 -2.43 -17.25
N ALA A 142 -2.29 -2.65 -18.47
CA ALA A 142 -1.75 -1.98 -19.66
C ALA A 142 -1.85 -0.44 -19.55
N THR A 143 -1.04 0.29 -20.33
CA THR A 143 -1.02 1.77 -20.27
C THR A 143 -2.30 2.41 -20.78
N ASP A 144 -3.08 1.73 -21.60
CA ASP A 144 -4.44 2.09 -22.03
C ASP A 144 -5.55 1.38 -21.22
N GLY A 145 -5.13 0.56 -20.21
CA GLY A 145 -6.00 -0.27 -19.41
C GLY A 145 -6.71 0.44 -18.26
N LEU A 146 -7.10 -0.36 -17.27
CA LEU A 146 -7.86 0.11 -16.10
C LEU A 146 -7.21 1.27 -15.33
N PRO A 147 -5.87 1.30 -15.08
CA PRO A 147 -5.27 2.38 -14.28
C PRO A 147 -5.56 3.78 -14.82
N ARG A 148 -5.66 3.93 -16.15
CA ARG A 148 -5.93 5.20 -16.81
C ARG A 148 -7.39 5.63 -16.73
N GLN A 149 -8.30 4.71 -16.49
CA GLN A 149 -9.75 4.95 -16.42
C GLN A 149 -10.20 5.42 -15.02
N LEU A 150 -9.37 5.21 -13.99
CA LEU A 150 -9.74 5.42 -12.58
C LEU A 150 -9.66 6.89 -12.10
N GLY A 151 -9.20 7.82 -12.92
CA GLY A 151 -9.13 9.24 -12.54
C GLY A 151 -8.09 9.57 -11.45
N PRO A 152 -8.15 10.79 -10.88
CA PRO A 152 -7.26 11.24 -9.82
C PRO A 152 -7.50 10.48 -8.51
N VAL A 153 -6.53 10.56 -7.59
CA VAL A 153 -6.68 10.03 -6.23
C VAL A 153 -7.24 11.10 -5.28
N TRP A 154 -7.68 10.65 -4.12
CA TRP A 154 -8.19 11.47 -3.01
C TRP A 154 -7.05 12.13 -2.22
N PRO A 155 -7.33 13.16 -1.39
CA PRO A 155 -6.32 13.76 -0.51
C PRO A 155 -5.73 12.76 0.50
N GLY A 156 -4.51 12.96 0.92
CA GLY A 156 -3.81 12.11 1.87
C GLY A 156 -3.04 10.95 1.22
N VAL A 157 -2.72 11.05 -0.08
CA VAL A 157 -2.01 9.98 -0.81
C VAL A 157 -0.55 10.36 -1.02
N GLY A 158 0.36 9.54 -0.49
CA GLY A 158 1.79 9.54 -0.80
C GLY A 158 2.18 8.37 -1.69
N VAL A 159 3.11 8.60 -2.60
CA VAL A 159 3.62 7.58 -3.52
C VAL A 159 5.12 7.43 -3.32
N VAL A 160 5.58 6.19 -3.12
CA VAL A 160 7.00 5.83 -3.14
C VAL A 160 7.32 5.07 -4.42
N ALA A 161 8.24 5.58 -5.23
CA ALA A 161 8.74 4.95 -6.45
C ALA A 161 10.14 4.37 -6.22
N GLY A 162 10.41 3.19 -6.75
CA GLY A 162 11.75 2.64 -6.82
C GLY A 162 12.48 3.10 -8.09
N SER A 163 13.80 3.26 -7.99
CA SER A 163 14.64 3.66 -9.13
C SER A 163 15.82 2.72 -9.38
N ARG A 164 15.80 1.53 -8.79
CA ARG A 164 16.85 0.51 -8.98
C ARG A 164 16.24 -0.77 -9.53
N SER A 165 16.75 -1.22 -10.66
CA SER A 165 16.31 -2.46 -11.31
C SER A 165 17.30 -3.59 -11.08
N LEU A 166 16.77 -4.81 -10.89
CA LEU A 166 17.52 -6.07 -10.94
C LEU A 166 17.33 -6.80 -12.28
N ASN A 167 16.49 -6.26 -13.17
CA ASN A 167 16.18 -6.87 -14.45
C ASN A 167 16.53 -5.91 -15.59
N PRO A 168 17.77 -5.95 -16.12
CA PRO A 168 18.20 -5.05 -17.19
C PRO A 168 17.40 -5.23 -18.49
N VAL A 169 16.81 -6.40 -18.71
CA VAL A 169 15.96 -6.63 -19.90
C VAL A 169 14.67 -5.82 -19.79
N TYR A 170 14.00 -5.84 -18.64
CA TYR A 170 12.80 -5.04 -18.43
C TYR A 170 13.10 -3.54 -18.47
N SER A 171 14.26 -3.13 -17.96
CA SER A 171 14.69 -1.72 -18.04
C SER A 171 14.96 -1.22 -19.47
N THR A 172 15.10 -2.10 -20.47
CA THR A 172 15.14 -1.65 -21.87
C THR A 172 13.76 -1.31 -22.44
N ILE A 173 12.69 -1.81 -21.81
CA ILE A 173 11.30 -1.56 -22.19
C ILE A 173 10.76 -0.34 -21.42
N LEU A 174 11.11 -0.25 -20.13
CA LEU A 174 10.62 0.80 -19.24
C LEU A 174 11.27 2.16 -19.55
N PRO A 175 10.50 3.26 -19.66
CA PRO A 175 11.06 4.56 -19.97
C PRO A 175 11.69 5.22 -18.73
N GLY A 176 12.97 5.58 -18.83
CA GLY A 176 13.71 6.30 -17.78
C GLY A 176 14.03 5.46 -16.55
N PRO A 177 14.20 6.09 -15.36
CA PRO A 177 14.43 5.36 -14.13
C PRO A 177 13.26 4.44 -13.78
N ASP A 178 13.58 3.21 -13.34
CA ASP A 178 12.61 2.17 -13.02
C ASP A 178 13.09 1.29 -11.85
N ASP A 179 12.17 0.52 -11.29
CA ASP A 179 12.42 -0.42 -10.20
C ASP A 179 12.56 -1.89 -10.67
N GLY A 180 12.55 -2.11 -11.99
CA GLY A 180 12.58 -3.42 -12.64
C GLY A 180 11.20 -3.93 -13.06
N LYS A 181 10.10 -3.22 -12.73
CA LYS A 181 8.73 -3.55 -13.14
C LYS A 181 7.87 -2.33 -13.49
N VAL A 182 8.09 -1.20 -12.82
CA VAL A 182 7.33 0.03 -13.01
C VAL A 182 8.30 1.20 -13.17
N SER A 183 8.10 2.03 -14.17
CA SER A 183 8.89 3.25 -14.36
C SER A 183 8.49 4.29 -13.28
N VAL A 184 9.45 5.11 -12.84
CA VAL A 184 9.16 6.23 -11.90
C VAL A 184 8.06 7.14 -12.45
N ALA A 185 8.02 7.34 -13.77
CA ALA A 185 7.00 8.14 -14.42
C ALA A 185 5.59 7.52 -14.32
N ALA A 186 5.49 6.18 -14.41
CA ALA A 186 4.23 5.45 -14.33
C ALA A 186 3.63 5.43 -12.93
N THR A 187 4.43 5.66 -11.88
CA THR A 187 3.92 5.73 -10.50
C THR A 187 3.14 7.01 -10.19
N ARG A 188 3.33 8.08 -10.97
CA ARG A 188 2.71 9.38 -10.70
C ARG A 188 1.23 9.37 -11.02
N ILE A 189 0.45 10.09 -10.19
CA ILE A 189 -0.99 10.25 -10.35
C ILE A 189 -1.41 11.68 -9.95
N GLU A 190 -2.45 12.19 -10.58
CA GLU A 190 -3.08 13.44 -10.19
C GLU A 190 -3.77 13.32 -8.83
N GLY A 191 -3.64 14.33 -7.97
CA GLY A 191 -4.21 14.35 -6.62
C GLY A 191 -3.29 13.77 -5.54
N MET A 192 -2.13 13.15 -5.87
CA MET A 192 -1.18 12.73 -4.84
C MET A 192 -0.56 13.94 -4.14
N ASP A 193 -0.43 13.87 -2.81
CA ASP A 193 0.13 14.96 -1.99
C ASP A 193 1.67 14.93 -2.02
N ALA A 194 2.27 13.74 -2.12
CA ALA A 194 3.73 13.58 -2.12
C ALA A 194 4.17 12.43 -3.04
N HIS A 195 5.37 12.58 -3.61
CA HIS A 195 6.02 11.57 -4.43
C HIS A 195 7.51 11.49 -4.07
N LEU A 196 7.92 10.35 -3.52
CA LEU A 196 9.31 10.08 -3.12
C LEU A 196 9.92 9.02 -4.03
N VAL A 197 11.15 9.25 -4.49
CA VAL A 197 11.91 8.28 -5.29
C VAL A 197 13.09 7.77 -4.47
N LEU A 198 13.16 6.45 -4.28
CA LEU A 198 14.22 5.80 -3.52
C LEU A 198 14.99 4.79 -4.40
N PRO A 199 16.28 4.55 -4.12
CA PRO A 199 17.10 3.59 -4.86
C PRO A 199 16.81 2.14 -4.43
N VAL A 200 15.54 1.72 -4.52
CA VAL A 200 15.03 0.40 -4.16
C VAL A 200 14.43 -0.30 -5.36
N THR A 201 14.31 -1.64 -5.28
CA THR A 201 13.76 -2.46 -6.37
C THR A 201 12.31 -2.81 -6.09
N HIS A 202 11.53 -3.05 -7.14
CA HIS A 202 10.11 -3.41 -7.04
C HIS A 202 9.84 -4.59 -6.10
N THR A 203 10.70 -5.60 -6.21
CA THR A 203 10.50 -6.89 -5.51
C THR A 203 10.78 -6.80 -4.00
N PHE A 204 11.68 -5.92 -3.57
CA PHE A 204 12.16 -5.87 -2.19
C PHE A 204 11.89 -4.55 -1.47
N MET A 205 11.25 -3.58 -2.11
CA MET A 205 11.04 -2.26 -1.52
C MET A 205 10.23 -2.32 -0.21
N MET A 206 9.25 -3.23 -0.10
CA MET A 206 8.44 -3.38 1.11
C MET A 206 9.21 -3.92 2.32
N ASN A 207 10.41 -4.47 2.08
CA ASN A 207 11.31 -4.96 3.14
C ASN A 207 12.48 -4.01 3.40
N SER A 208 12.54 -2.87 2.69
CA SER A 208 13.57 -1.85 2.90
C SER A 208 13.28 -1.05 4.15
N PRO A 209 14.19 -1.00 5.16
CA PRO A 209 13.95 -0.22 6.37
C PRO A 209 13.64 1.25 6.09
N VAL A 210 14.31 1.87 5.12
CA VAL A 210 14.02 3.26 4.73
C VAL A 210 12.60 3.40 4.18
N VAL A 211 12.12 2.46 3.35
CA VAL A 211 10.74 2.49 2.86
C VAL A 211 9.76 2.29 4.00
N VAL A 212 10.02 1.36 4.91
CA VAL A 212 9.19 1.12 6.11
C VAL A 212 9.09 2.38 6.97
N GLY A 213 10.22 3.03 7.24
CA GLY A 213 10.26 4.31 7.98
C GLY A 213 9.49 5.43 7.27
N GLN A 214 9.62 5.54 5.95
CA GLN A 214 8.86 6.53 5.16
C GLN A 214 7.35 6.25 5.20
N VAL A 215 6.94 4.97 5.16
CA VAL A 215 5.53 4.59 5.33
C VAL A 215 5.01 5.05 6.68
N LEU A 216 5.71 4.71 7.76
CA LEU A 216 5.34 5.09 9.11
C LEU A 216 5.24 6.61 9.28
N LEU A 217 6.26 7.33 8.80
CA LEU A 217 6.31 8.79 8.85
C LEU A 217 5.12 9.40 8.11
N PHE A 218 4.84 8.94 6.88
CA PHE A 218 3.73 9.46 6.10
C PHE A 218 2.37 9.16 6.74
N LEU A 219 2.17 7.96 7.27
CA LEU A 219 0.93 7.62 7.97
C LEU A 219 0.69 8.53 9.19
N ARG A 220 1.76 8.93 9.89
CA ARG A 220 1.69 9.80 11.07
C ARG A 220 1.57 11.29 10.74
N THR A 221 2.32 11.77 9.74
CA THR A 221 2.48 13.21 9.49
C THR A 221 1.82 13.71 8.20
N GLY A 222 1.67 12.85 7.18
CA GLY A 222 1.22 13.19 5.83
C GLY A 222 2.36 13.69 4.92
N ALA A 223 3.62 13.51 5.34
CA ALA A 223 4.79 13.90 4.56
C ALA A 223 5.86 12.81 4.58
N PHE A 224 6.65 12.74 3.51
CA PHE A 224 7.89 11.98 3.49
C PHE A 224 9.06 12.87 3.92
N ASP A 225 10.13 12.26 4.42
CA ASP A 225 11.41 12.92 4.67
C ASP A 225 12.47 12.38 3.71
N PRO A 226 12.89 13.13 2.69
CA PRO A 226 13.92 12.69 1.75
C PRO A 226 15.31 12.46 2.36
N GLU A 227 15.57 13.04 3.53
CA GLU A 227 16.84 12.94 4.25
C GLU A 227 16.87 11.73 5.21
N LEU A 228 15.71 11.07 5.44
CA LEU A 228 15.65 9.92 6.33
C LEU A 228 16.58 8.80 5.86
N ASP A 229 17.55 8.46 6.69
CA ASP A 229 18.50 7.39 6.44
C ASP A 229 18.35 6.22 7.44
N TYR A 230 19.24 5.23 7.35
CA TYR A 230 19.21 4.05 8.22
C TYR A 230 19.59 4.38 9.68
N VAL A 231 20.37 5.44 9.92
CA VAL A 231 20.83 5.84 11.27
C VAL A 231 19.70 6.51 12.00
N ASP A 232 19.01 7.44 11.34
CA ASP A 232 17.85 8.15 11.87
C ASP A 232 16.72 7.17 12.23
N LEU A 233 16.53 6.14 11.38
CA LEU A 233 15.52 5.11 11.63
C LEU A 233 15.84 4.29 12.88
N TYR A 234 17.13 3.91 13.06
CA TYR A 234 17.55 3.13 14.23
C TYR A 234 17.35 3.93 15.52
N GLU A 235 17.70 5.21 15.55
CA GLU A 235 17.50 6.10 16.69
C GLU A 235 16.00 6.25 17.02
N THR A 236 15.14 6.41 15.99
CA THR A 236 13.68 6.57 16.19
C THR A 236 13.00 5.31 16.74
N LEU A 237 13.51 4.12 16.44
CA LEU A 237 12.94 2.84 16.91
C LEU A 237 13.49 2.39 18.28
N THR A 238 14.52 3.05 18.82
CA THR A 238 15.19 2.68 20.07
C THR A 238 14.93 3.65 21.23
N ASP A 239 14.34 4.81 20.96
CA ASP A 239 13.87 5.81 21.93
C ASP A 239 12.37 5.62 22.28
#